data_59608e86cbd2eb996bda73e81e4edc6a
#
_entry.id   59608e86cbd2eb996bda73e81e4edc6a
#
_cell.length_a   1.000
_cell.length_b   1.000
_cell.length_c   1.000
_cell.angle_alpha   90.00
_cell.angle_beta   90.00
_cell.angle_gamma   90.00
#
_symmetry.space_group_name_H-M   'P 1'
#
loop_
_entity.id
_entity.type
_entity.pdbx_description
1 polymer ?
#
loop_
_entity_poly.entity_id
_entity_poly.type
_entity_poly.pdbx_seq_one_letter_code
_entity_poly.pdbx_strand_id
1 'polypeptide(L)'
;MQDLVLRPKLTSDRRERWQTADGQTRIAPLPSDVLPGSHFGPDLICFILHQYHHQHVTQPLLLEQLHQWGIAISAGQLSRILTENKEPFHQEKEALLSAGLEVSTYVQVDDTGARHQGQNGYCTPIGNDLFASFESTDSKSRLNFLEILRRPHTDYAINEVALAYWQRQNLATGVQERLSQGPAEFADRSAWEAHLQALGITAERHVRIASEGALLGRLIAHGVRADLVILSDGAAQFEVLVHASCWIHAERPLARMVPSSDAHRTAIEGVRQRIWELYRNLKAYRQNPQASQTPLLEARFDALCAERTALPSVNGVLQEMAAHRADLLRVLERPELPLHNNLSEGHLRDDVKKRKISGSTRSASGRRARDSFASLKQTCRRLGVNFWAYLQDRVRGLGQIPALATLIRQRGEALRVEPAGAAPPVTPAVVR
;
A
#
# COMPACT_ATOMS: atom_id res chain seq x y z
N MET A 1 6.10 -7.45 -40.89
CA MET A 1 4.91 -8.10 -40.28
C MET A 1 5.34 -8.63 -38.93
N GLN A 2 4.59 -8.34 -37.87
CA GLN A 2 4.79 -8.93 -36.53
C GLN A 2 3.69 -9.92 -36.30
N ASP A 3 4.03 -11.08 -35.74
CA ASP A 3 3.08 -12.15 -35.44
C ASP A 3 3.37 -12.79 -34.08
N LEU A 4 2.40 -13.52 -33.51
CA LEU A 4 2.52 -14.22 -32.25
C LEU A 4 2.08 -15.67 -32.44
N VAL A 5 2.98 -16.61 -32.18
CA VAL A 5 2.69 -18.04 -32.22
C VAL A 5 2.71 -18.61 -30.80
N LEU A 6 1.57 -19.07 -30.33
CA LEU A 6 1.43 -19.76 -29.05
C LEU A 6 1.14 -21.25 -29.29
N ARG A 7 2.03 -22.13 -28.86
CA ARG A 7 1.87 -23.58 -28.94
C ARG A 7 2.42 -24.26 -27.68
N PRO A 8 1.78 -25.34 -27.21
CA PRO A 8 2.33 -26.11 -26.09
C PRO A 8 3.62 -26.83 -26.56
N LYS A 9 4.57 -26.95 -25.63
CA LYS A 9 5.79 -27.74 -25.79
C LYS A 9 5.83 -28.78 -24.68
N LEU A 10 5.92 -30.06 -25.06
CA LEU A 10 6.16 -31.17 -24.13
C LEU A 10 7.63 -31.59 -24.27
N THR A 11 8.36 -31.56 -23.13
CA THR A 11 9.74 -32.05 -23.05
C THR A 11 9.76 -33.24 -22.10
N SER A 12 10.45 -34.33 -22.48
CA SER A 12 10.67 -35.50 -21.63
C SER A 12 12.15 -35.63 -21.31
N ASP A 13 12.51 -35.39 -20.06
CA ASP A 13 13.87 -35.54 -19.58
C ASP A 13 14.04 -36.88 -18.89
N ARG A 14 15.03 -37.68 -19.36
CA ARG A 14 15.40 -38.98 -18.77
C ARG A 14 16.66 -38.77 -17.95
N ARG A 15 16.63 -39.10 -16.66
CA ARG A 15 17.75 -38.97 -15.74
C ARG A 15 18.35 -40.34 -15.47
N GLU A 16 19.69 -40.41 -15.58
CA GLU A 16 20.41 -41.60 -15.18
C GLU A 16 20.37 -41.77 -13.65
N ARG A 17 20.22 -43.00 -13.22
CA ARG A 17 20.25 -43.40 -11.82
C ARG A 17 21.30 -44.51 -11.66
N TRP A 18 22.30 -44.26 -10.87
CA TRP A 18 23.34 -45.19 -10.55
C TRP A 18 23.26 -45.64 -9.09
N GLN A 19 23.64 -46.86 -8.85
CA GLN A 19 23.85 -47.39 -7.50
C GLN A 19 25.34 -47.69 -7.34
N THR A 20 25.94 -47.13 -6.30
CA THR A 20 27.35 -47.34 -5.95
C THR A 20 27.52 -48.71 -5.27
N ALA A 21 28.75 -49.22 -5.19
CA ALA A 21 29.01 -50.55 -4.60
C ALA A 21 28.65 -50.61 -3.09
N ASP A 22 28.60 -49.47 -2.39
CA ASP A 22 28.14 -49.31 -1.01
C ASP A 22 26.61 -49.15 -0.87
N GLY A 23 25.86 -49.32 -1.97
CA GLY A 23 24.40 -49.27 -1.99
C GLY A 23 23.79 -47.86 -2.08
N GLN A 24 24.60 -46.81 -2.16
CA GLN A 24 24.09 -45.45 -2.31
C GLN A 24 23.52 -45.23 -3.72
N THR A 25 22.40 -44.51 -3.81
CA THR A 25 21.81 -44.13 -5.08
C THR A 25 22.19 -42.71 -5.47
N ARG A 26 22.77 -42.54 -6.66
CA ARG A 26 23.05 -41.24 -7.28
C ARG A 26 22.17 -41.07 -8.50
N ILE A 27 21.51 -39.90 -8.57
CA ILE A 27 20.64 -39.53 -9.68
C ILE A 27 21.22 -38.28 -10.33
N ALA A 28 21.31 -38.28 -11.67
CA ALA A 28 21.79 -37.11 -12.40
C ALA A 28 20.96 -35.86 -12.05
N PRO A 29 21.59 -34.66 -11.96
CA PRO A 29 20.85 -33.42 -11.69
C PRO A 29 19.79 -33.16 -12.75
N LEU A 30 18.76 -32.37 -12.40
CA LEU A 30 17.80 -31.86 -13.36
C LEU A 30 18.48 -30.83 -14.29
N PRO A 31 18.04 -30.74 -15.57
CA PRO A 31 18.42 -29.62 -16.42
C PRO A 31 18.07 -28.28 -15.75
N SER A 32 18.85 -27.23 -16.01
CA SER A 32 18.71 -25.91 -15.37
C SER A 32 17.39 -25.20 -15.66
N ASP A 33 16.70 -25.59 -16.72
CA ASP A 33 15.39 -25.06 -17.12
C ASP A 33 14.20 -25.88 -16.58
N VAL A 34 14.45 -26.93 -15.82
CA VAL A 34 13.44 -27.80 -15.19
C VAL A 34 13.28 -27.45 -13.71
N LEU A 35 12.09 -27.06 -13.32
CA LEU A 35 11.78 -26.73 -11.92
C LEU A 35 11.63 -28.04 -11.10
N PRO A 36 12.33 -28.19 -9.97
CA PRO A 36 12.24 -29.37 -9.12
C PRO A 36 10.79 -29.60 -8.64
N GLY A 37 10.30 -30.85 -8.79
CA GLY A 37 8.95 -31.23 -8.31
C GLY A 37 7.79 -30.66 -9.12
N SER A 38 8.04 -29.98 -10.24
CA SER A 38 6.99 -29.44 -11.11
C SER A 38 6.86 -30.27 -12.41
N HIS A 39 5.63 -30.55 -12.80
CA HIS A 39 5.32 -31.07 -14.13
C HIS A 39 5.15 -29.97 -15.19
N PHE A 40 5.14 -28.70 -14.75
CA PHE A 40 4.93 -27.54 -15.60
C PHE A 40 6.21 -26.72 -15.71
N GLY A 41 6.57 -26.38 -16.92
CA GLY A 41 7.75 -25.56 -17.19
C GLY A 41 7.59 -24.12 -16.73
N PRO A 42 8.70 -23.41 -16.52
CA PRO A 42 8.69 -22.05 -16.00
C PRO A 42 7.90 -21.05 -16.86
N ASP A 43 7.90 -21.21 -18.20
CA ASP A 43 7.14 -20.31 -19.07
C ASP A 43 5.64 -20.44 -18.88
N LEU A 44 5.14 -21.68 -18.72
CA LEU A 44 3.73 -21.91 -18.44
C LEU A 44 3.33 -21.35 -17.07
N ILE A 45 4.18 -21.53 -16.05
CA ILE A 45 3.95 -20.95 -14.72
C ILE A 45 3.92 -19.42 -14.80
N CYS A 46 4.89 -18.80 -15.47
CA CYS A 46 4.91 -17.35 -15.68
C CYS A 46 3.65 -16.86 -16.42
N PHE A 47 3.25 -17.57 -17.46
CA PHE A 47 2.03 -17.27 -18.21
C PHE A 47 0.79 -17.30 -17.30
N ILE A 48 0.61 -18.35 -16.52
CA ILE A 48 -0.51 -18.51 -15.58
C ILE A 48 -0.52 -17.36 -14.56
N LEU A 49 0.62 -17.08 -13.93
CA LEU A 49 0.75 -15.99 -12.96
C LEU A 49 0.44 -14.64 -13.59
N HIS A 50 0.97 -14.37 -14.79
CA HIS A 50 0.73 -13.12 -15.50
C HIS A 50 -0.73 -12.96 -15.91
N GLN A 51 -1.34 -13.98 -16.52
CA GLN A 51 -2.75 -13.93 -16.92
C GLN A 51 -3.68 -13.69 -15.72
N TYR A 52 -3.45 -14.41 -14.64
CA TYR A 52 -4.30 -14.29 -13.46
C TYR A 52 -4.09 -12.98 -12.68
N HIS A 53 -2.83 -12.60 -12.38
CA HIS A 53 -2.54 -11.46 -11.50
C HIS A 53 -2.44 -10.13 -12.24
N HIS A 54 -2.00 -10.13 -13.51
CA HIS A 54 -1.82 -8.90 -14.28
C HIS A 54 -3.00 -8.63 -15.22
N GLN A 55 -3.46 -9.62 -15.97
CA GLN A 55 -4.55 -9.48 -16.94
C GLN A 55 -5.94 -9.74 -16.35
N HIS A 56 -6.02 -10.14 -15.08
CA HIS A 56 -7.27 -10.42 -14.36
C HIS A 56 -8.11 -11.56 -14.95
N VAL A 57 -7.54 -12.45 -15.77
CA VAL A 57 -8.23 -13.62 -16.27
C VAL A 57 -8.65 -14.51 -15.09
N THR A 58 -9.90 -14.98 -15.09
CA THR A 58 -10.41 -15.84 -14.01
C THR A 58 -9.83 -17.25 -14.11
N GLN A 59 -9.79 -18.01 -13.00
CA GLN A 59 -9.30 -19.39 -13.04
C GLN A 59 -10.09 -20.28 -14.02
N PRO A 60 -11.45 -20.23 -14.08
CA PRO A 60 -12.20 -21.01 -15.05
C PRO A 60 -11.84 -20.71 -16.51
N LEU A 61 -11.76 -19.42 -16.87
CA LEU A 61 -11.39 -19.02 -18.24
C LEU A 61 -9.95 -19.40 -18.59
N LEU A 62 -9.03 -19.25 -17.64
CA LEU A 62 -7.65 -19.66 -17.83
C LEU A 62 -7.50 -21.18 -17.99
N LEU A 63 -8.25 -21.96 -17.21
CA LEU A 63 -8.30 -23.41 -17.34
C LEU A 63 -8.82 -23.83 -18.70
N GLU A 64 -9.92 -23.24 -19.15
CA GLU A 64 -10.50 -23.47 -20.47
C GLU A 64 -9.51 -23.16 -21.59
N GLN A 65 -8.84 -22.00 -21.54
CA GLN A 65 -7.82 -21.60 -22.50
C GLN A 65 -6.66 -22.61 -22.57
N LEU A 66 -6.16 -23.07 -21.42
CA LEU A 66 -5.08 -24.05 -21.35
C LEU A 66 -5.51 -25.39 -21.94
N HIS A 67 -6.73 -25.83 -21.69
CA HIS A 67 -7.28 -27.06 -22.29
C HIS A 67 -7.45 -26.96 -23.82
N GLN A 68 -7.92 -25.78 -24.32
CA GLN A 68 -8.02 -25.53 -25.76
C GLN A 68 -6.65 -25.61 -26.46
N TRP A 69 -5.57 -25.30 -25.75
CA TRP A 69 -4.20 -25.44 -26.25
C TRP A 69 -3.62 -26.85 -26.05
N GLY A 70 -4.40 -27.80 -25.53
CA GLY A 70 -3.95 -29.18 -25.30
C GLY A 70 -3.07 -29.35 -24.06
N ILE A 71 -3.07 -28.40 -23.13
CA ILE A 71 -2.33 -28.51 -21.86
C ILE A 71 -3.19 -29.22 -20.85
N ALA A 72 -2.78 -30.44 -20.45
CA ALA A 72 -3.48 -31.24 -19.44
C ALA A 72 -3.17 -30.71 -18.03
N ILE A 73 -4.05 -29.90 -17.49
CA ILE A 73 -3.96 -29.34 -16.13
C ILE A 73 -5.33 -29.39 -15.45
N SER A 74 -5.38 -29.81 -14.20
CA SER A 74 -6.61 -29.74 -13.40
C SER A 74 -6.82 -28.39 -12.73
N ALA A 75 -8.07 -28.07 -12.36
CA ALA A 75 -8.40 -26.87 -11.61
C ALA A 75 -7.62 -26.76 -10.28
N GLY A 76 -7.40 -27.91 -9.61
CA GLY A 76 -6.59 -27.97 -8.39
C GLY A 76 -5.12 -27.66 -8.62
N GLN A 77 -4.53 -28.17 -9.73
CA GLN A 77 -3.14 -27.84 -10.10
C GLN A 77 -3.00 -26.35 -10.45
N LEU A 78 -3.94 -25.79 -11.21
CA LEU A 78 -3.96 -24.37 -11.54
C LEU A 78 -4.03 -23.52 -10.25
N SER A 79 -4.92 -23.87 -9.32
CA SER A 79 -5.02 -23.18 -8.03
C SER A 79 -3.72 -23.25 -7.23
N ARG A 80 -3.05 -24.41 -7.18
CA ARG A 80 -1.75 -24.56 -6.50
C ARG A 80 -0.67 -23.72 -7.14
N ILE A 81 -0.59 -23.65 -8.47
CA ILE A 81 0.35 -22.76 -9.16
C ILE A 81 0.14 -21.31 -8.76
N LEU A 82 -1.10 -20.88 -8.52
CA LEU A 82 -1.42 -19.50 -8.14
C LEU A 82 -1.14 -19.17 -6.67
N THR A 83 -1.16 -20.17 -5.76
CA THR A 83 -1.20 -19.90 -4.31
C THR A 83 -0.13 -20.62 -3.49
N GLU A 84 0.43 -21.72 -3.96
CA GLU A 84 1.41 -22.51 -3.22
C GLU A 84 2.85 -22.21 -3.68
N ASN A 85 3.82 -22.41 -2.79
CA ASN A 85 5.25 -22.20 -3.05
C ASN A 85 5.54 -20.76 -3.55
N LYS A 86 4.87 -19.77 -2.96
CA LYS A 86 5.04 -18.34 -3.30
C LYS A 86 5.85 -17.58 -2.25
N GLU A 87 6.51 -18.27 -1.33
CA GLU A 87 7.26 -17.64 -0.25
C GLU A 87 8.30 -16.62 -0.73
N PRO A 88 9.09 -16.85 -1.80
CA PRO A 88 10.01 -15.84 -2.31
C PRO A 88 9.31 -14.53 -2.73
N PHE A 89 8.13 -14.63 -3.36
CA PHE A 89 7.32 -13.45 -3.72
C PHE A 89 6.73 -12.76 -2.49
N HIS A 90 6.37 -13.52 -1.45
CA HIS A 90 5.86 -12.98 -0.20
C HIS A 90 6.93 -12.20 0.54
N GLN A 91 8.14 -12.77 0.65
CA GLN A 91 9.30 -12.11 1.28
C GLN A 91 9.72 -10.85 0.53
N GLU A 92 9.74 -10.90 -0.81
CA GLU A 92 10.05 -9.72 -1.62
C GLU A 92 8.99 -8.62 -1.42
N LYS A 93 7.70 -8.99 -1.32
CA LYS A 93 6.62 -8.04 -1.01
C LYS A 93 6.80 -7.39 0.37
N GLU A 94 7.16 -8.14 1.39
CA GLU A 94 7.43 -7.60 2.74
C GLU A 94 8.62 -6.63 2.71
N ALA A 95 9.66 -6.96 1.96
CA ALA A 95 10.81 -6.08 1.75
C ALA A 95 10.47 -4.77 1.03
N LEU A 96 9.44 -4.75 0.17
CA LEU A 96 9.00 -3.52 -0.51
C LEU A 96 8.49 -2.47 0.47
N LEU A 97 7.60 -2.87 1.40
CA LEU A 97 7.02 -1.94 2.38
C LEU A 97 8.13 -1.36 3.26
N SER A 98 9.01 -2.20 3.78
CA SER A 98 10.13 -1.78 4.61
C SER A 98 11.03 -0.78 3.88
N ALA A 99 11.51 -1.13 2.67
CA ALA A 99 12.35 -0.24 1.86
C ALA A 99 11.63 1.05 1.47
N GLY A 100 10.34 0.96 1.16
CA GLY A 100 9.52 2.12 0.82
C GLY A 100 9.39 3.09 1.98
N LEU A 101 9.10 2.62 3.18
CA LEU A 101 8.97 3.47 4.38
C LEU A 101 10.32 4.08 4.81
N GLU A 102 11.42 3.37 4.63
CA GLU A 102 12.79 3.83 4.94
C GLU A 102 13.18 5.07 4.11
N VAL A 103 12.89 5.06 2.81
CA VAL A 103 13.35 6.11 1.90
C VAL A 103 12.34 7.23 1.66
N SER A 104 11.06 7.01 1.98
CA SER A 104 9.98 7.93 1.63
C SER A 104 9.90 9.12 2.58
N THR A 105 9.56 10.28 2.03
CA THR A 105 9.16 11.47 2.78
C THR A 105 7.64 11.52 2.98
N TYR A 106 6.89 10.83 2.12
CA TYR A 106 5.45 10.64 2.24
C TYR A 106 5.00 9.29 1.66
N VAL A 107 3.85 8.83 2.11
CA VAL A 107 3.10 7.75 1.47
C VAL A 107 1.63 8.15 1.32
N GLN A 108 0.99 7.67 0.27
CA GLN A 108 -0.44 7.75 0.06
C GLN A 108 -1.08 6.46 0.54
N VAL A 109 -2.17 6.58 1.28
CA VAL A 109 -2.92 5.46 1.83
C VAL A 109 -4.42 5.65 1.60
N ASP A 110 -5.12 4.54 1.50
CA ASP A 110 -6.57 4.48 1.41
C ASP A 110 -7.03 3.10 1.87
N ASP A 111 -8.31 2.83 2.01
CA ASP A 111 -8.81 1.49 2.24
C ASP A 111 -10.06 1.18 1.41
N THR A 112 -10.29 -0.10 1.17
CA THR A 112 -11.51 -0.57 0.52
C THR A 112 -11.97 -1.88 1.14
N GLY A 113 -13.28 -2.07 1.23
CA GLY A 113 -13.82 -3.35 1.66
C GLY A 113 -13.35 -4.50 0.77
N ALA A 114 -12.82 -5.56 1.34
CA ALA A 114 -12.34 -6.76 0.65
C ALA A 114 -12.83 -8.02 1.39
N ARG A 115 -13.87 -8.68 0.88
CA ARG A 115 -14.42 -9.88 1.52
C ARG A 115 -13.44 -11.05 1.43
N HIS A 116 -13.32 -11.79 2.53
CA HIS A 116 -12.54 -13.00 2.65
C HIS A 116 -13.37 -14.10 3.32
N GLN A 117 -13.47 -15.28 2.70
CA GLN A 117 -14.24 -16.43 3.22
C GLN A 117 -15.69 -16.04 3.64
N GLY A 118 -16.33 -15.15 2.87
CA GLY A 118 -17.67 -14.67 3.18
C GLY A 118 -17.75 -13.58 4.26
N GLN A 119 -16.67 -13.31 4.99
CA GLN A 119 -16.59 -12.27 6.01
C GLN A 119 -16.15 -10.92 5.43
N ASN A 120 -16.50 -9.84 6.10
CA ASN A 120 -16.03 -8.53 5.75
C ASN A 120 -14.54 -8.39 6.13
N GLY A 121 -13.77 -7.81 5.26
CA GLY A 121 -12.37 -7.47 5.44
C GLY A 121 -12.06 -6.20 4.65
N TYR A 122 -10.81 -5.78 4.70
CA TYR A 122 -10.34 -4.55 4.10
C TYR A 122 -9.02 -4.81 3.38
N CYS A 123 -8.76 -4.04 2.33
CA CYS A 123 -7.47 -3.99 1.65
C CYS A 123 -6.97 -2.56 1.71
N THR A 124 -5.79 -2.36 2.29
CA THR A 124 -5.14 -1.06 2.46
C THR A 124 -3.91 -0.99 1.54
N PRO A 125 -3.94 -0.26 0.42
CA PRO A 125 -2.76 0.07 -0.34
C PRO A 125 -1.98 1.18 0.36
N ILE A 126 -0.67 1.00 0.44
CA ILE A 126 0.31 1.96 0.96
C ILE A 126 1.37 2.14 -0.11
N GLY A 127 1.67 3.37 -0.50
CA GLY A 127 2.71 3.59 -1.51
C GLY A 127 2.86 5.03 -1.96
N ASN A 128 3.79 5.23 -2.87
CA ASN A 128 4.04 6.50 -3.54
C ASN A 128 4.56 6.26 -4.97
N ASP A 129 5.31 7.18 -5.52
CA ASP A 129 5.87 7.05 -6.87
C ASP A 129 6.96 5.96 -7.00
N LEU A 130 7.45 5.41 -5.88
CA LEU A 130 8.50 4.38 -5.85
C LEU A 130 7.94 2.97 -5.69
N PHE A 131 6.88 2.79 -4.91
CA PHE A 131 6.37 1.47 -4.54
C PHE A 131 4.87 1.48 -4.28
N ALA A 132 4.30 0.27 -4.22
CA ALA A 132 2.96 0.02 -3.71
C ALA A 132 2.94 -1.30 -2.92
N SER A 133 2.43 -1.28 -1.70
CA SER A 133 2.16 -2.45 -0.88
C SER A 133 0.66 -2.56 -0.61
N PHE A 134 0.10 -3.75 -0.82
CA PHE A 134 -1.31 -4.06 -0.56
C PHE A 134 -1.39 -4.97 0.65
N GLU A 135 -2.21 -4.61 1.63
CA GLU A 135 -2.38 -5.36 2.87
C GLU A 135 -3.86 -5.66 3.12
N SER A 136 -4.23 -6.92 2.99
CA SER A 136 -5.59 -7.37 3.33
C SER A 136 -5.67 -7.80 4.78
N THR A 137 -6.63 -7.22 5.52
CA THR A 137 -6.85 -7.45 6.95
C THR A 137 -8.33 -7.54 7.27
N ASP A 138 -8.66 -7.95 8.49
CA ASP A 138 -10.04 -8.09 8.95
C ASP A 138 -10.55 -6.83 9.68
N SER A 139 -9.69 -5.83 9.85
CA SER A 139 -9.99 -4.56 10.53
C SER A 139 -9.39 -3.37 9.78
N LYS A 140 -10.03 -2.21 9.87
CA LYS A 140 -9.52 -0.92 9.42
C LYS A 140 -9.25 0.06 10.57
N SER A 141 -9.02 -0.45 11.77
CA SER A 141 -8.67 0.39 12.92
C SER A 141 -7.27 1.00 12.79
N ARG A 142 -7.01 2.09 13.54
CA ARG A 142 -5.67 2.70 13.63
C ARG A 142 -4.64 1.69 14.14
N LEU A 143 -5.00 0.87 15.11
CA LEU A 143 -4.16 -0.20 15.61
C LEU A 143 -3.71 -1.14 14.49
N ASN A 144 -4.67 -1.60 13.66
CA ASN A 144 -4.37 -2.45 12.51
C ASN A 144 -3.46 -1.74 11.48
N PHE A 145 -3.68 -0.45 11.23
CA PHE A 145 -2.82 0.31 10.32
C PHE A 145 -1.38 0.42 10.83
N LEU A 146 -1.18 0.68 12.13
CA LEU A 146 0.15 0.67 12.75
C LEU A 146 0.81 -0.71 12.70
N GLU A 147 0.05 -1.79 12.91
CA GLU A 147 0.53 -3.17 12.74
C GLU A 147 0.98 -3.46 11.30
N ILE A 148 0.28 -2.93 10.30
CA ILE A 148 0.71 -3.03 8.90
C ILE A 148 2.04 -2.29 8.68
N LEU A 149 2.14 -1.05 9.11
CA LEU A 149 3.35 -0.23 8.93
C LEU A 149 4.59 -0.84 9.61
N ARG A 150 4.41 -1.56 10.74
CA ARG A 150 5.48 -2.21 11.49
C ARG A 150 6.05 -3.46 10.83
N ARG A 151 5.33 -4.08 9.88
CA ARG A 151 5.78 -5.34 9.25
C ARG A 151 7.17 -5.24 8.65
N PRO A 152 8.00 -6.30 8.72
CA PRO A 152 7.67 -7.67 9.18
C PRO A 152 7.77 -7.89 10.70
N HIS A 153 8.07 -6.89 11.47
CA HIS A 153 8.28 -6.99 12.92
C HIS A 153 6.97 -7.28 13.68
N THR A 154 7.09 -7.84 14.91
CA THR A 154 5.94 -8.21 15.75
C THR A 154 5.95 -7.55 17.13
N ASP A 155 7.04 -6.87 17.48
CA ASP A 155 7.40 -6.35 18.78
C ASP A 155 6.75 -4.98 19.10
N TYR A 156 6.74 -4.63 20.40
CA TYR A 156 6.19 -3.39 20.94
C TYR A 156 7.26 -2.70 21.79
N ALA A 157 7.26 -1.37 21.87
CA ALA A 157 8.20 -0.64 22.71
C ALA A 157 7.56 0.57 23.38
N ILE A 158 7.87 0.74 24.66
CA ILE A 158 7.59 1.95 25.44
C ILE A 158 8.84 2.82 25.40
N ASN A 159 8.77 3.91 24.67
CA ASN A 159 9.84 4.89 24.52
C ASN A 159 9.24 6.31 24.48
N GLU A 160 10.06 7.32 24.28
CA GLU A 160 9.63 8.73 24.24
C GLU A 160 8.52 8.98 23.22
N VAL A 161 8.53 8.27 22.08
CA VAL A 161 7.49 8.38 21.05
C VAL A 161 6.15 7.82 21.57
N ALA A 162 6.18 6.70 22.26
CA ALA A 162 5.00 6.11 22.88
C ALA A 162 4.42 7.05 23.96
N LEU A 163 5.27 7.61 24.82
CA LEU A 163 4.89 8.55 25.87
C LEU A 163 4.24 9.81 25.27
N ALA A 164 4.88 10.40 24.26
CA ALA A 164 4.34 11.57 23.58
C ALA A 164 2.98 11.29 22.91
N TYR A 165 2.81 10.10 22.33
CA TYR A 165 1.53 9.68 21.77
C TYR A 165 0.45 9.55 22.85
N TRP A 166 0.75 8.92 24.00
CA TRP A 166 -0.18 8.76 25.10
C TRP A 166 -0.63 10.11 25.68
N GLN A 167 0.28 11.05 25.84
CA GLN A 167 -0.02 12.42 26.26
C GLN A 167 -0.97 13.11 25.28
N ARG A 168 -0.67 13.08 23.99
CA ARG A 168 -1.48 13.68 22.92
C ARG A 168 -2.89 13.06 22.86
N GLN A 169 -3.03 11.76 23.13
CA GLN A 169 -4.31 11.04 23.15
C GLN A 169 -5.03 11.13 24.52
N ASN A 170 -4.50 11.91 25.45
CA ASN A 170 -5.05 12.07 26.80
C ASN A 170 -5.28 10.70 27.49
N LEU A 171 -4.27 9.82 27.46
CA LEU A 171 -4.27 8.62 28.29
C LEU A 171 -4.17 9.02 29.75
N ALA A 172 -4.99 8.43 30.63
CA ALA A 172 -5.01 8.77 32.04
C ALA A 172 -3.59 8.65 32.66
N THR A 173 -3.17 9.67 33.44
CA THR A 173 -1.82 9.76 34.04
C THR A 173 -1.45 8.52 34.84
N GLY A 174 -2.37 8.00 35.67
CA GLY A 174 -2.11 6.78 36.44
C GLY A 174 -1.97 5.51 35.58
N VAL A 175 -2.45 5.50 34.32
CA VAL A 175 -2.19 4.42 33.37
C VAL A 175 -0.80 4.59 32.75
N GLN A 176 -0.43 5.82 32.40
CA GLN A 176 0.91 6.14 31.88
C GLN A 176 2.01 5.79 32.90
N GLU A 177 1.80 6.14 34.17
CA GLU A 177 2.74 5.84 35.26
C GLU A 177 2.96 4.33 35.43
N ARG A 178 1.87 3.55 35.45
CA ARG A 178 1.98 2.07 35.53
C ARG A 178 2.72 1.47 34.35
N LEU A 179 2.44 1.91 33.12
CA LEU A 179 3.12 1.46 31.91
C LEU A 179 4.62 1.80 31.93
N SER A 180 5.00 2.96 32.50
CA SER A 180 6.38 3.42 32.54
C SER A 180 7.23 2.74 33.62
N GLN A 181 6.63 2.06 34.57
CA GLN A 181 7.33 1.34 35.64
C GLN A 181 7.75 -0.10 35.29
N GLY A 182 7.33 -0.60 34.12
CA GLY A 182 7.56 -1.96 33.67
C GLY A 182 8.68 -2.10 32.63
N PRO A 183 8.74 -3.26 31.98
CA PRO A 183 9.64 -3.46 30.84
C PRO A 183 9.29 -2.52 29.69
N ALA A 184 10.33 -2.07 29.00
CA ALA A 184 10.19 -1.15 27.86
C ALA A 184 9.98 -1.85 26.51
N GLU A 185 10.28 -3.15 26.41
CA GLU A 185 10.21 -3.91 25.15
C GLU A 185 9.45 -5.22 25.33
N PHE A 186 8.67 -5.58 24.31
CA PHE A 186 7.85 -6.78 24.27
C PHE A 186 8.01 -7.46 22.92
N ALA A 187 8.30 -8.77 22.91
CA ALA A 187 8.62 -9.51 21.71
C ALA A 187 7.46 -9.62 20.70
N ASP A 188 6.24 -9.64 21.20
CA ASP A 188 5.04 -9.82 20.38
C ASP A 188 3.77 -9.31 21.09
N ARG A 189 2.66 -9.44 20.39
CA ARG A 189 1.33 -9.06 20.88
C ARG A 189 0.94 -9.79 22.17
N SER A 190 1.28 -11.07 22.28
CA SER A 190 0.92 -11.89 23.47
C SER A 190 1.63 -11.37 24.72
N ALA A 191 2.92 -11.07 24.60
CA ALA A 191 3.71 -10.49 25.69
C ALA A 191 3.18 -9.10 26.09
N TRP A 192 2.80 -8.28 25.10
CA TRP A 192 2.20 -6.97 25.32
C TRP A 192 0.85 -7.06 26.04
N GLU A 193 -0.07 -7.90 25.56
CA GLU A 193 -1.39 -8.09 26.16
C GLU A 193 -1.30 -8.66 27.59
N ALA A 194 -0.39 -9.61 27.84
CA ALA A 194 -0.12 -10.12 29.17
C ALA A 194 0.38 -9.02 30.13
N HIS A 195 1.23 -8.12 29.66
CA HIS A 195 1.69 -6.98 30.45
C HIS A 195 0.55 -6.03 30.80
N LEU A 196 -0.31 -5.67 29.83
CA LEU A 196 -1.49 -4.84 30.10
C LEU A 196 -2.42 -5.47 31.15
N GLN A 197 -2.64 -6.78 31.06
CA GLN A 197 -3.45 -7.52 32.03
C GLN A 197 -2.82 -7.51 33.43
N ALA A 198 -1.51 -7.77 33.54
CA ALA A 198 -0.78 -7.73 34.81
C ALA A 198 -0.86 -6.38 35.50
N LEU A 199 -0.91 -5.28 34.71
CA LEU A 199 -1.10 -3.92 35.22
C LEU A 199 -2.57 -3.56 35.48
N GLY A 200 -3.53 -4.46 35.25
CA GLY A 200 -4.96 -4.17 35.38
C GLY A 200 -5.47 -3.11 34.39
N ILE A 201 -4.84 -2.99 33.22
CA ILE A 201 -5.28 -2.08 32.15
C ILE A 201 -6.21 -2.85 31.22
N THR A 202 -7.51 -2.82 31.49
CA THR A 202 -8.53 -3.61 30.80
C THR A 202 -9.56 -2.75 30.06
N ALA A 203 -9.66 -1.45 30.35
CA ALA A 203 -10.58 -0.55 29.67
C ALA A 203 -10.18 -0.42 28.19
N GLU A 204 -11.11 -0.72 27.27
CA GLU A 204 -10.88 -0.77 25.83
C GLU A 204 -10.14 0.48 25.29
N ARG A 205 -10.58 1.67 25.70
CA ARG A 205 -9.93 2.93 25.32
C ARG A 205 -8.48 2.99 25.79
N HIS A 206 -8.18 2.55 27.02
CA HIS A 206 -6.82 2.58 27.56
C HIS A 206 -5.93 1.55 26.86
N VAL A 207 -6.41 0.32 26.70
CA VAL A 207 -5.71 -0.75 25.94
C VAL A 207 -5.37 -0.28 24.54
N ARG A 208 -6.34 0.31 23.84
CA ARG A 208 -6.15 0.80 22.47
C ARG A 208 -5.07 1.89 22.41
N ILE A 209 -5.19 2.95 23.22
CA ILE A 209 -4.23 4.06 23.19
C ILE A 209 -2.83 3.59 23.62
N ALA A 210 -2.73 2.73 24.64
CA ALA A 210 -1.48 2.17 25.09
C ALA A 210 -0.79 1.38 23.96
N SER A 211 -1.56 0.51 23.27
CA SER A 211 -1.05 -0.31 22.17
C SER A 211 -0.67 0.51 20.94
N GLU A 212 -1.48 1.52 20.56
CA GLU A 212 -1.16 2.43 19.46
C GLU A 212 0.16 3.17 19.73
N GLY A 213 0.39 3.67 20.95
CA GLY A 213 1.64 4.33 21.32
C GLY A 213 2.84 3.39 21.28
N ALA A 214 2.72 2.19 21.86
CA ALA A 214 3.80 1.21 21.87
C ALA A 214 4.18 0.72 20.46
N LEU A 215 3.19 0.56 19.57
CA LEU A 215 3.41 0.27 18.15
C LEU A 215 4.11 1.41 17.43
N LEU A 216 3.68 2.65 17.66
CA LEU A 216 4.30 3.83 17.07
C LEU A 216 5.75 3.99 17.55
N GLY A 217 5.99 3.77 18.84
CA GLY A 217 7.33 3.77 19.41
C GLY A 217 8.25 2.75 18.73
N ARG A 218 7.73 1.57 18.47
CA ARG A 218 8.52 0.53 17.78
C ARG A 218 8.72 0.80 16.30
N LEU A 219 7.71 1.33 15.63
CA LEU A 219 7.78 1.74 14.23
C LEU A 219 8.96 2.71 13.98
N ILE A 220 9.08 3.72 14.83
CA ILE A 220 10.18 4.71 14.74
C ILE A 220 11.52 4.06 15.10
N ALA A 221 11.58 3.19 16.11
CA ALA A 221 12.80 2.47 16.48
C ALA A 221 13.31 1.54 15.37
N HIS A 222 12.41 1.03 14.52
CA HIS A 222 12.76 0.26 13.31
C HIS A 222 13.14 1.13 12.09
N GLY A 223 13.31 2.43 12.26
CA GLY A 223 13.85 3.32 11.24
C GLY A 223 12.81 3.97 10.34
N VAL A 224 11.51 3.81 10.62
CA VAL A 224 10.50 4.64 9.96
C VAL A 224 10.66 6.09 10.44
N ARG A 225 10.68 7.02 9.53
CA ARG A 225 10.89 8.45 9.83
C ARG A 225 9.73 9.01 10.64
N ALA A 226 10.02 9.72 11.72
CA ALA A 226 9.01 10.39 12.53
C ALA A 226 8.28 11.52 11.77
N ASP A 227 8.93 12.10 10.76
CA ASP A 227 8.40 13.14 9.88
C ASP A 227 7.76 12.59 8.59
N LEU A 228 7.58 11.26 8.47
CA LEU A 228 6.88 10.64 7.35
C LEU A 228 5.45 11.17 7.28
N VAL A 229 5.08 11.70 6.13
CA VAL A 229 3.72 12.21 5.91
C VAL A 229 2.81 11.10 5.38
N ILE A 230 1.70 10.90 6.07
CA ILE A 230 0.61 10.01 5.62
C ILE A 230 -0.44 10.87 4.91
N LEU A 231 -0.54 10.76 3.60
CA LEU A 231 -1.57 11.44 2.80
C LEU A 231 -2.76 10.50 2.60
N SER A 232 -3.93 10.90 3.10
CA SER A 232 -5.14 10.09 3.01
C SER A 232 -6.39 10.91 2.63
N ASP A 233 -7.54 10.26 2.61
CA ASP A 233 -8.86 10.89 2.45
C ASP A 233 -9.38 11.62 3.71
N GLY A 234 -8.61 11.58 4.82
CA GLY A 234 -8.99 12.14 6.11
C GLY A 234 -9.65 11.13 7.05
N ALA A 235 -9.62 9.83 6.73
CA ALA A 235 -10.14 8.81 7.64
C ALA A 235 -9.24 8.67 8.88
N ALA A 236 -9.86 8.73 10.07
CA ALA A 236 -9.19 8.85 11.37
C ALA A 236 -8.16 7.74 11.68
N GLN A 237 -8.27 6.55 11.06
CA GLN A 237 -7.29 5.49 11.23
C GLN A 237 -5.92 5.83 10.65
N PHE A 238 -5.85 6.74 9.68
CA PHE A 238 -4.61 7.17 9.02
C PHE A 238 -3.94 8.38 9.67
N GLU A 239 -4.58 9.00 10.66
CA GLU A 239 -4.02 10.12 11.42
C GLU A 239 -2.94 9.65 12.40
N VAL A 240 -1.86 9.14 11.85
CA VAL A 240 -0.64 8.74 12.57
C VAL A 240 0.55 9.49 12.00
N LEU A 241 1.62 9.67 12.78
CA LEU A 241 2.78 10.47 12.37
C LEU A 241 2.37 11.90 11.95
N VAL A 242 2.90 12.39 10.83
CA VAL A 242 2.46 13.66 10.22
C VAL A 242 1.37 13.33 9.19
N HIS A 243 0.24 14.03 9.27
CA HIS A 243 -0.88 13.78 8.36
C HIS A 243 -1.02 14.90 7.32
N ALA A 244 -1.49 14.52 6.12
CA ALA A 244 -1.93 15.43 5.07
C ALA A 244 -3.25 14.94 4.49
N SER A 245 -4.16 15.86 4.19
CA SER A 245 -5.50 15.57 3.67
C SER A 245 -5.62 15.81 2.18
N CYS A 246 -6.35 14.93 1.51
CA CYS A 246 -6.66 15.03 0.09
C CYS A 246 -7.66 16.16 -0.18
N TRP A 247 -7.28 17.16 -0.97
CA TRP A 247 -8.16 18.27 -1.36
C TRP A 247 -9.42 17.85 -2.14
N ILE A 248 -9.29 16.78 -2.94
CA ILE A 248 -10.44 16.24 -3.71
C ILE A 248 -11.48 15.66 -2.75
N HIS A 249 -11.02 15.00 -1.67
CA HIS A 249 -11.92 14.46 -0.65
C HIS A 249 -12.54 15.56 0.21
N ALA A 250 -11.79 16.60 0.54
CA ALA A 250 -12.32 17.75 1.28
C ALA A 250 -13.42 18.51 0.50
N GLU A 251 -13.32 18.60 -0.83
CA GLU A 251 -14.34 19.24 -1.69
C GLU A 251 -15.52 18.31 -2.02
N ARG A 252 -15.32 17.00 -2.01
CA ARG A 252 -16.31 15.99 -2.47
C ARG A 252 -17.69 16.11 -1.81
N PRO A 253 -17.85 16.46 -0.51
CA PRO A 253 -19.19 16.69 0.07
C PRO A 253 -19.97 17.78 -0.64
N LEU A 254 -19.33 18.91 -1.04
CA LEU A 254 -19.98 19.98 -1.81
C LEU A 254 -20.39 19.48 -3.21
N ALA A 255 -19.53 18.72 -3.88
CA ALA A 255 -19.82 18.15 -5.19
C ALA A 255 -21.03 17.19 -5.19
N ARG A 256 -21.33 16.57 -4.05
CA ARG A 256 -22.45 15.63 -3.87
C ARG A 256 -23.74 16.29 -3.39
N MET A 257 -23.71 17.58 -3.03
CA MET A 257 -24.91 18.30 -2.61
C MET A 257 -25.88 18.46 -3.79
N VAL A 258 -27.15 18.17 -3.54
CA VAL A 258 -28.23 18.40 -4.51
C VAL A 258 -28.87 19.75 -4.19
N PRO A 259 -28.70 20.78 -5.03
CA PRO A 259 -29.32 22.09 -4.81
C PRO A 259 -30.85 22.01 -4.94
N SER A 260 -31.57 22.62 -4.01
CA SER A 260 -33.05 22.68 -4.04
C SER A 260 -33.60 23.95 -4.72
N SER A 261 -32.74 24.89 -5.12
CA SER A 261 -33.06 26.11 -5.84
C SER A 261 -31.83 26.62 -6.61
N ASP A 262 -32.02 27.55 -7.53
CA ASP A 262 -30.94 28.20 -8.27
C ASP A 262 -30.03 29.03 -7.34
N ALA A 263 -30.61 29.66 -6.31
CA ALA A 263 -29.82 30.34 -5.29
C ALA A 263 -28.90 29.39 -4.53
N HIS A 264 -29.39 28.17 -4.17
CA HIS A 264 -28.55 27.12 -3.55
C HIS A 264 -27.48 26.62 -4.50
N ARG A 265 -27.80 26.42 -5.78
CA ARG A 265 -26.82 26.04 -6.82
C ARG A 265 -25.69 27.06 -6.88
N THR A 266 -26.05 28.36 -7.02
CA THR A 266 -25.08 29.44 -7.11
C THR A 266 -24.18 29.51 -5.88
N ALA A 267 -24.72 29.33 -4.67
CA ALA A 267 -23.95 29.33 -3.45
C ALA A 267 -22.94 28.16 -3.39
N ILE A 268 -23.39 26.94 -3.72
CA ILE A 268 -22.51 25.74 -3.73
C ILE A 268 -21.41 25.90 -4.79
N GLU A 269 -21.76 26.26 -6.02
CA GLU A 269 -20.81 26.41 -7.12
C GLU A 269 -19.81 27.53 -6.86
N GLY A 270 -20.25 28.64 -6.27
CA GLY A 270 -19.38 29.76 -5.90
C GLY A 270 -18.31 29.36 -4.87
N VAL A 271 -18.67 28.59 -3.83
CA VAL A 271 -17.70 28.07 -2.86
C VAL A 271 -16.76 27.05 -3.52
N ARG A 272 -17.29 26.12 -4.31
CA ARG A 272 -16.48 25.15 -5.04
C ARG A 272 -15.47 25.81 -5.98
N GLN A 273 -15.86 26.87 -6.68
CA GLN A 273 -14.97 27.62 -7.57
C GLN A 273 -13.78 28.20 -6.81
N ARG A 274 -14.01 28.80 -5.63
CA ARG A 274 -12.94 29.37 -4.79
C ARG A 274 -12.03 28.28 -4.21
N ILE A 275 -12.59 27.12 -3.82
CA ILE A 275 -11.78 25.95 -3.39
C ILE A 275 -10.84 25.51 -4.53
N TRP A 276 -11.37 25.38 -5.75
CA TRP A 276 -10.57 24.95 -6.90
C TRP A 276 -9.58 26.02 -7.37
N GLU A 277 -9.87 27.31 -7.15
CA GLU A 277 -8.91 28.40 -7.39
C GLU A 277 -7.74 28.29 -6.42
N LEU A 278 -8.01 28.15 -5.13
CA LEU A 278 -6.95 27.94 -4.11
C LEU A 278 -6.15 26.66 -4.38
N TYR A 279 -6.81 25.58 -4.74
CA TYR A 279 -6.15 24.35 -5.15
C TYR A 279 -5.16 24.56 -6.33
N ARG A 280 -5.57 25.32 -7.36
CA ARG A 280 -4.68 25.66 -8.48
C ARG A 280 -3.47 26.48 -8.01
N ASN A 281 -3.68 27.41 -7.10
CA ASN A 281 -2.59 28.23 -6.52
C ASN A 281 -1.61 27.38 -5.71
N LEU A 282 -2.09 26.44 -4.89
CA LEU A 282 -1.26 25.49 -4.16
C LEU A 282 -0.52 24.54 -5.12
N LYS A 283 -1.16 24.12 -6.22
CA LYS A 283 -0.51 23.31 -7.26
C LYS A 283 0.61 24.08 -7.97
N ALA A 284 0.43 25.38 -8.23
CA ALA A 284 1.48 26.25 -8.78
C ALA A 284 2.62 26.44 -7.79
N TYR A 285 2.29 26.68 -6.51
CA TYR A 285 3.27 26.77 -5.41
C TYR A 285 4.17 25.53 -5.34
N ARG A 286 3.62 24.33 -5.43
CA ARG A 286 4.39 23.08 -5.46
C ARG A 286 5.48 23.04 -6.55
N GLN A 287 5.19 23.61 -7.70
CA GLN A 287 6.12 23.61 -8.85
C GLN A 287 7.25 24.64 -8.67
N ASN A 288 6.98 25.72 -7.97
CA ASN A 288 7.95 26.79 -7.69
C ASN A 288 7.67 27.38 -6.30
N PRO A 289 8.11 26.73 -5.20
CA PRO A 289 7.88 27.19 -3.86
C PRO A 289 8.57 28.54 -3.58
N GLN A 290 7.79 29.50 -3.14
CA GLN A 290 8.26 30.85 -2.77
C GLN A 290 7.80 31.16 -1.35
N ALA A 291 8.71 31.30 -0.39
CA ALA A 291 8.37 31.58 1.01
C ALA A 291 7.46 32.81 1.18
N SER A 292 7.58 33.82 0.29
CA SER A 292 6.73 35.00 0.28
C SER A 292 5.26 34.73 -0.06
N GLN A 293 4.95 33.63 -0.74
CA GLN A 293 3.59 33.25 -1.10
C GLN A 293 2.84 32.52 0.04
N THR A 294 3.57 31.93 0.97
CA THR A 294 2.98 31.13 2.06
C THR A 294 1.96 31.91 2.88
N PRO A 295 2.25 33.12 3.43
CA PRO A 295 1.25 33.88 4.20
C PRO A 295 0.02 34.25 3.38
N LEU A 296 0.19 34.52 2.08
CA LEU A 296 -0.92 34.87 1.20
C LEU A 296 -1.86 33.68 0.97
N LEU A 297 -1.29 32.49 0.74
CA LEU A 297 -2.06 31.25 0.53
C LEU A 297 -2.78 30.82 1.81
N GLU A 298 -2.14 30.97 2.97
CA GLU A 298 -2.76 30.77 4.28
C GLU A 298 -3.93 31.72 4.51
N ALA A 299 -3.73 33.01 4.30
CA ALA A 299 -4.76 34.02 4.47
C ALA A 299 -5.97 33.76 3.52
N ARG A 300 -5.72 33.32 2.27
CA ARG A 300 -6.79 32.94 1.32
C ARG A 300 -7.58 31.72 1.80
N PHE A 301 -6.89 30.72 2.37
CA PHE A 301 -7.54 29.56 2.95
C PHE A 301 -8.41 29.97 4.15
N ASP A 302 -7.88 30.76 5.05
CA ASP A 302 -8.58 31.23 6.25
C ASP A 302 -9.80 32.08 5.89
N ALA A 303 -9.68 32.97 4.90
CA ALA A 303 -10.80 33.76 4.39
C ALA A 303 -11.88 32.90 3.77
N LEU A 304 -11.51 31.89 2.96
CA LEU A 304 -12.46 30.93 2.38
C LEU A 304 -13.22 30.16 3.47
N CYS A 305 -12.52 29.65 4.48
CA CYS A 305 -13.13 28.89 5.56
C CYS A 305 -13.98 29.74 6.51
N ALA A 306 -13.71 31.06 6.59
CA ALA A 306 -14.48 32.01 7.36
C ALA A 306 -15.79 32.43 6.68
N GLU A 307 -15.98 32.14 5.39
CA GLU A 307 -17.19 32.48 4.67
C GLU A 307 -18.44 31.89 5.32
N ARG A 308 -19.55 32.61 5.21
CA ARG A 308 -20.87 32.14 5.65
C ARG A 308 -21.86 32.31 4.52
N THR A 309 -22.50 31.21 4.18
CA THR A 309 -23.58 31.16 3.19
C THR A 309 -24.92 30.96 3.90
N ALA A 310 -26.02 31.13 3.18
CA ALA A 310 -27.32 30.79 3.70
C ALA A 310 -27.54 29.27 3.90
N LEU A 311 -26.61 28.43 3.45
CA LEU A 311 -26.68 26.97 3.51
C LEU A 311 -25.86 26.41 4.66
N PRO A 312 -26.47 25.95 5.77
CA PRO A 312 -25.73 25.36 6.89
C PRO A 312 -24.84 24.17 6.48
N SER A 313 -25.26 23.39 5.51
CA SER A 313 -24.47 22.24 5.01
C SER A 313 -23.17 22.69 4.32
N VAL A 314 -23.18 23.77 3.56
CA VAL A 314 -21.98 24.36 2.95
C VAL A 314 -21.07 24.92 4.04
N ASN A 315 -21.64 25.63 5.02
CA ASN A 315 -20.87 26.17 6.15
C ASN A 315 -20.22 25.06 7.00
N GLY A 316 -20.91 23.90 7.13
CA GLY A 316 -20.35 22.72 7.80
C GLY A 316 -19.10 22.16 7.10
N VAL A 317 -19.10 22.11 5.76
CA VAL A 317 -17.91 21.68 5.00
C VAL A 317 -16.75 22.65 5.17
N LEU A 318 -17.03 23.97 5.16
CA LEU A 318 -16.00 24.99 5.37
C LEU A 318 -15.42 24.92 6.80
N GLN A 319 -16.23 24.61 7.81
CA GLN A 319 -15.79 24.39 9.18
C GLN A 319 -14.91 23.13 9.29
N GLU A 320 -15.29 22.05 8.61
CA GLU A 320 -14.48 20.82 8.55
C GLU A 320 -13.13 21.09 7.88
N MET A 321 -13.11 21.82 6.76
CA MET A 321 -11.85 22.24 6.14
C MET A 321 -10.99 23.10 7.09
N ALA A 322 -11.61 24.03 7.84
CA ALA A 322 -10.89 24.83 8.83
C ALA A 322 -10.29 23.98 9.96
N ALA A 323 -11.01 22.96 10.42
CA ALA A 323 -10.52 22.02 11.44
C ALA A 323 -9.29 21.23 10.96
N HIS A 324 -9.21 20.93 9.66
CA HIS A 324 -8.09 20.24 9.02
C HIS A 324 -7.10 21.17 8.32
N ARG A 325 -7.03 22.46 8.74
CA ARG A 325 -6.17 23.49 8.14
C ARG A 325 -4.72 23.02 7.96
N ALA A 326 -4.12 22.50 9.03
CA ALA A 326 -2.73 22.08 9.01
C ALA A 326 -2.49 20.94 7.96
N ASP A 327 -3.41 19.99 7.86
CA ASP A 327 -3.29 18.87 6.97
C ASP A 327 -3.52 19.23 5.51
N LEU A 328 -4.46 20.16 5.23
CA LEU A 328 -4.74 20.65 3.88
C LEU A 328 -3.64 21.60 3.37
N LEU A 329 -3.02 22.37 4.26
CA LEU A 329 -1.95 23.29 3.93
C LEU A 329 -0.54 22.71 4.13
N ARG A 330 -0.40 21.42 4.47
CA ARG A 330 0.90 20.75 4.65
C ARG A 330 1.85 20.93 3.46
N VAL A 331 1.32 21.09 2.28
CA VAL A 331 2.09 21.36 1.06
C VAL A 331 2.90 22.67 1.13
N LEU A 332 2.52 23.63 1.96
CA LEU A 332 3.27 24.88 2.14
C LEU A 332 4.59 24.66 2.89
N GLU A 333 4.61 23.67 3.80
CA GLU A 333 5.80 23.22 4.53
C GLU A 333 6.59 22.16 3.74
N ARG A 334 5.87 21.31 3.00
CA ARG A 334 6.38 20.13 2.29
C ARG A 334 5.93 20.16 0.83
N PRO A 335 6.55 20.96 -0.05
CA PRO A 335 6.11 21.17 -1.44
C PRO A 335 6.15 19.89 -2.32
N GLU A 336 6.89 18.88 -1.91
CA GLU A 336 6.92 17.58 -2.59
C GLU A 336 5.60 16.80 -2.47
N LEU A 337 4.73 17.14 -1.51
CA LEU A 337 3.47 16.43 -1.29
C LEU A 337 2.48 16.66 -2.42
N PRO A 338 1.83 15.62 -2.96
CA PRO A 338 0.68 15.80 -3.83
C PRO A 338 -0.52 16.33 -3.03
N LEU A 339 -1.35 17.13 -3.70
CA LEU A 339 -2.58 17.69 -3.11
C LEU A 339 -3.75 16.70 -3.13
N HIS A 340 -3.55 15.50 -3.66
CA HIS A 340 -4.59 14.50 -3.85
C HIS A 340 -4.06 13.08 -3.65
N ASN A 341 -4.97 12.19 -3.28
CA ASN A 341 -4.68 10.77 -3.03
C ASN A 341 -4.93 9.87 -4.27
N ASN A 342 -4.78 10.42 -5.48
CA ASN A 342 -5.15 9.72 -6.73
C ASN A 342 -4.34 8.45 -6.97
N LEU A 343 -3.13 8.36 -6.43
CA LEU A 343 -2.28 7.19 -6.61
C LEU A 343 -2.86 5.98 -5.87
N SER A 344 -3.25 6.15 -4.60
CA SER A 344 -3.93 5.10 -3.83
C SER A 344 -5.30 4.76 -4.42
N GLU A 345 -6.09 5.76 -4.86
CA GLU A 345 -7.34 5.51 -5.58
C GLU A 345 -7.11 4.69 -6.86
N GLY A 346 -6.04 4.96 -7.61
CA GLY A 346 -5.64 4.20 -8.79
C GLY A 346 -5.30 2.75 -8.46
N HIS A 347 -4.59 2.51 -7.36
CA HIS A 347 -4.29 1.18 -6.85
C HIS A 347 -5.58 0.44 -6.46
N LEU A 348 -6.49 1.10 -5.74
CA LEU A 348 -7.77 0.51 -5.36
C LEU A 348 -8.64 0.17 -6.56
N ARG A 349 -8.66 1.00 -7.60
CA ARG A 349 -9.43 0.69 -8.83
C ARG A 349 -9.00 -0.62 -9.47
N ASP A 350 -7.70 -0.91 -9.49
CA ASP A 350 -7.17 -2.17 -10.04
C ASP A 350 -7.58 -3.37 -9.18
N ASP A 351 -7.49 -3.26 -7.85
CA ASP A 351 -7.97 -4.30 -6.93
C ASP A 351 -9.50 -4.48 -7.00
N VAL A 352 -10.26 -3.39 -7.06
CA VAL A 352 -11.72 -3.42 -7.21
C VAL A 352 -12.12 -4.11 -8.52
N LYS A 353 -11.42 -3.84 -9.63
CA LYS A 353 -11.64 -4.58 -10.90
C LYS A 353 -11.43 -6.06 -10.70
N LYS A 354 -10.31 -6.46 -10.09
CA LYS A 354 -10.04 -7.88 -9.80
C LYS A 354 -11.14 -8.52 -8.96
N ARG A 355 -11.63 -7.82 -7.92
CA ARG A 355 -12.73 -8.32 -7.08
C ARG A 355 -14.05 -8.45 -7.84
N LYS A 356 -14.39 -7.49 -8.67
CA LYS A 356 -15.61 -7.54 -9.50
C LYS A 356 -15.59 -8.71 -10.48
N ILE A 357 -14.41 -9.05 -11.01
CA ILE A 357 -14.21 -10.14 -11.98
C ILE A 357 -14.12 -11.51 -11.28
N SER A 358 -13.32 -11.61 -10.22
CA SER A 358 -12.94 -12.91 -9.61
C SER A 358 -13.59 -13.18 -8.25
N GLY A 359 -14.38 -12.24 -7.72
CA GLY A 359 -15.00 -12.33 -6.40
C GLY A 359 -14.01 -12.19 -5.25
N SER A 360 -14.45 -12.62 -4.06
CA SER A 360 -13.67 -12.60 -2.81
C SER A 360 -12.61 -13.69 -2.78
N THR A 361 -11.63 -13.54 -1.88
CA THR A 361 -10.66 -14.60 -1.58
C THR A 361 -11.28 -15.68 -0.70
N ARG A 362 -10.93 -16.95 -0.97
CA ARG A 362 -11.53 -18.12 -0.31
C ARG A 362 -10.55 -18.87 0.60
N SER A 363 -9.26 -18.54 0.57
CA SER A 363 -8.21 -19.13 1.41
C SER A 363 -7.21 -18.08 1.84
N ALA A 364 -6.52 -18.32 2.97
CA ALA A 364 -5.47 -17.44 3.46
C ALA A 364 -4.29 -17.32 2.45
N SER A 365 -3.89 -18.45 1.85
CA SER A 365 -2.87 -18.47 0.79
C SER A 365 -3.30 -17.67 -0.44
N GLY A 366 -4.56 -17.77 -0.86
CA GLY A 366 -5.10 -17.00 -1.97
C GLY A 366 -5.16 -15.49 -1.67
N ARG A 367 -5.49 -15.09 -0.42
CA ARG A 367 -5.45 -13.69 0.04
C ARG A 367 -4.01 -13.16 0.03
N ARG A 368 -3.08 -13.90 0.63
CA ARG A 368 -1.65 -13.53 0.68
C ARG A 368 -1.04 -13.43 -0.73
N ALA A 369 -1.34 -14.38 -1.63
CA ALA A 369 -0.87 -14.34 -3.02
C ALA A 369 -1.44 -13.12 -3.76
N ARG A 370 -2.72 -12.79 -3.58
CA ARG A 370 -3.35 -11.61 -4.17
C ARG A 370 -2.63 -10.33 -3.77
N ASP A 371 -2.39 -10.13 -2.47
CA ASP A 371 -1.70 -8.95 -1.93
C ASP A 371 -0.26 -8.86 -2.47
N SER A 372 0.47 -9.99 -2.46
CA SER A 372 1.85 -10.02 -2.94
C SER A 372 1.96 -9.68 -4.41
N PHE A 373 1.19 -10.34 -5.28
CA PHE A 373 1.27 -10.06 -6.71
C PHE A 373 0.72 -8.69 -7.11
N ALA A 374 -0.28 -8.15 -6.37
CA ALA A 374 -0.73 -6.78 -6.56
C ALA A 374 0.39 -5.78 -6.22
N SER A 375 1.07 -5.98 -5.09
CA SER A 375 2.19 -5.15 -4.64
C SER A 375 3.37 -5.19 -5.62
N LEU A 376 3.82 -6.39 -5.97
CA LEU A 376 4.95 -6.61 -6.89
C LEU A 376 4.67 -6.03 -8.28
N LYS A 377 3.48 -6.28 -8.83
CA LYS A 377 3.06 -5.75 -10.13
C LYS A 377 3.07 -4.23 -10.16
N GLN A 378 2.45 -3.59 -9.16
CA GLN A 378 2.38 -2.12 -9.12
C GLN A 378 3.76 -1.51 -8.86
N THR A 379 4.58 -2.12 -8.01
CA THR A 379 5.96 -1.67 -7.78
C THR A 379 6.82 -1.82 -9.04
N CYS A 380 6.75 -2.93 -9.75
CA CYS A 380 7.40 -3.08 -11.05
C CYS A 380 7.02 -1.93 -11.99
N ARG A 381 5.74 -1.60 -12.07
CA ARG A 381 5.24 -0.49 -12.89
C ARG A 381 5.84 0.86 -12.47
N ARG A 382 5.95 1.15 -11.16
CA ARG A 382 6.57 2.37 -10.63
C ARG A 382 8.06 2.45 -10.95
N LEU A 383 8.73 1.32 -10.85
CA LEU A 383 10.16 1.21 -11.15
C LEU A 383 10.47 1.03 -12.64
N GLY A 384 9.48 1.05 -13.55
CA GLY A 384 9.71 0.81 -14.97
C GLY A 384 10.23 -0.60 -15.30
N VAL A 385 10.02 -1.56 -14.39
CA VAL A 385 10.37 -2.97 -14.58
C VAL A 385 9.23 -3.67 -15.31
N ASN A 386 9.56 -4.38 -16.37
CA ASN A 386 8.58 -5.20 -17.08
C ASN A 386 8.14 -6.37 -16.20
N PHE A 387 6.86 -6.45 -15.86
CA PHE A 387 6.36 -7.46 -14.91
C PHE A 387 6.45 -8.89 -15.45
N TRP A 388 6.35 -9.09 -16.77
CA TRP A 388 6.57 -10.39 -17.39
C TRP A 388 8.04 -10.84 -17.23
N ALA A 389 8.99 -9.97 -17.55
CA ALA A 389 10.41 -10.25 -17.36
C ALA A 389 10.75 -10.49 -15.89
N TYR A 390 10.14 -9.73 -14.98
CA TYR A 390 10.25 -9.94 -13.53
C TYR A 390 9.79 -11.35 -13.11
N LEU A 391 8.63 -11.80 -13.59
CA LEU A 391 8.14 -13.15 -13.28
C LEU A 391 9.10 -14.23 -13.81
N GLN A 392 9.61 -14.07 -15.04
CA GLN A 392 10.57 -15.01 -15.62
C GLN A 392 11.86 -15.06 -14.80
N ASP A 393 12.38 -13.92 -14.39
CA ASP A 393 13.59 -13.83 -13.57
C ASP A 393 13.40 -14.57 -12.23
N ARG A 394 12.30 -14.32 -11.53
CA ARG A 394 12.03 -14.92 -10.21
C ARG A 394 11.69 -16.41 -10.30
N VAL A 395 10.86 -16.82 -11.26
CA VAL A 395 10.45 -18.23 -11.42
C VAL A 395 11.62 -19.10 -11.85
N ARG A 396 12.52 -18.59 -12.68
CA ARG A 396 13.70 -19.30 -13.16
C ARG A 396 14.93 -19.15 -12.25
N GLY A 397 14.91 -18.22 -11.30
CA GLY A 397 16.04 -17.91 -10.43
C GLY A 397 17.25 -17.30 -11.19
N LEU A 398 16.99 -16.46 -12.21
CA LEU A 398 18.04 -15.89 -13.06
C LEU A 398 18.88 -14.82 -12.33
N GLY A 399 18.28 -14.05 -11.43
CA GLY A 399 18.94 -12.99 -10.69
C GLY A 399 19.39 -11.80 -11.54
N GLN A 400 18.82 -11.63 -12.74
CA GLN A 400 19.17 -10.54 -13.67
C GLN A 400 18.49 -9.23 -13.31
N ILE A 401 17.33 -9.29 -12.66
CA ILE A 401 16.62 -8.12 -12.15
C ILE A 401 16.93 -8.00 -10.66
N PRO A 402 17.54 -6.91 -10.20
CA PRO A 402 17.79 -6.69 -8.76
C PRO A 402 16.50 -6.82 -7.94
N ALA A 403 16.64 -7.10 -6.63
CA ALA A 403 15.50 -7.07 -5.73
C ALA A 403 14.80 -5.70 -5.82
N LEU A 404 13.48 -5.69 -5.90
CA LEU A 404 12.72 -4.43 -6.05
C LEU A 404 12.97 -3.48 -4.88
N ALA A 405 13.18 -4.01 -3.66
CA ALA A 405 13.57 -3.23 -2.48
C ALA A 405 14.89 -2.47 -2.69
N THR A 406 15.88 -3.08 -3.35
CA THR A 406 17.14 -2.42 -3.73
C THR A 406 16.91 -1.28 -4.71
N LEU A 407 16.07 -1.50 -5.73
CA LEU A 407 15.72 -0.45 -6.70
C LEU A 407 14.96 0.72 -6.06
N ILE A 408 14.10 0.44 -5.07
CA ILE A 408 13.39 1.47 -4.30
C ILE A 408 14.42 2.34 -3.55
N ARG A 409 15.36 1.72 -2.83
CA ARG A 409 16.41 2.46 -2.09
C ARG A 409 17.25 3.32 -3.01
N GLN A 410 17.76 2.77 -4.09
CA GLN A 410 18.57 3.49 -5.08
C GLN A 410 17.84 4.72 -5.65
N ARG A 411 16.56 4.56 -6.02
CA ARG A 411 15.76 5.70 -6.51
C ARG A 411 15.40 6.70 -5.41
N GLY A 412 15.11 6.23 -4.20
CA GLY A 412 14.85 7.11 -3.06
C GLY A 412 16.06 7.96 -2.70
N GLU A 413 17.27 7.39 -2.77
CA GLU A 413 18.53 8.14 -2.58
C GLU A 413 18.76 9.15 -3.69
N ALA A 414 18.54 8.79 -4.95
CA ALA A 414 18.68 9.70 -6.08
C ALA A 414 17.76 10.93 -5.94
N LEU A 415 16.51 10.73 -5.53
CA LEU A 415 15.55 11.82 -5.29
C LEU A 415 15.93 12.74 -4.11
N ARG A 416 16.75 12.27 -3.17
CA ARG A 416 17.26 13.10 -2.07
C ARG A 416 18.45 13.98 -2.48
N VAL A 417 19.19 13.57 -3.51
CA VAL A 417 20.40 14.27 -3.99
C VAL A 417 20.04 15.35 -5.01
N GLU A 418 18.94 15.21 -5.76
CA GLU A 418 18.48 16.24 -6.69
C GLU A 418 17.85 17.42 -5.90
N PRO A 419 18.32 18.66 -6.07
CA PRO A 419 17.68 19.81 -5.45
C PRO A 419 16.27 19.99 -5.99
N ALA A 420 15.33 20.34 -5.12
CA ALA A 420 13.92 20.60 -5.46
C ALA A 420 13.85 21.65 -6.60
N GLY A 421 13.60 21.20 -7.82
CA GLY A 421 13.54 22.08 -9.00
C GLY A 421 13.70 21.38 -10.35
N ALA A 422 14.19 20.16 -10.40
CA ALA A 422 14.24 19.40 -11.65
C ALA A 422 12.91 18.63 -11.84
N ALA A 423 12.14 18.99 -12.84
CA ALA A 423 10.98 18.19 -13.25
C ALA A 423 11.46 16.78 -13.63
N PRO A 424 10.77 15.71 -13.20
CA PRO A 424 11.15 14.35 -13.58
C PRO A 424 11.16 14.26 -15.11
N PRO A 425 12.14 13.54 -15.70
CA PRO A 425 12.18 13.36 -17.14
C PRO A 425 10.87 12.73 -17.59
N VAL A 426 10.17 13.43 -18.46
CA VAL A 426 8.98 12.93 -19.14
C VAL A 426 9.45 11.75 -19.99
N THR A 427 9.19 10.53 -19.52
CA THR A 427 9.38 9.35 -20.35
C THR A 427 8.45 9.51 -21.56
N PRO A 428 8.96 9.54 -22.81
CA PRO A 428 8.09 9.68 -23.95
C PRO A 428 7.11 8.52 -23.98
N ALA A 429 5.81 8.85 -24.02
CA ALA A 429 4.78 7.89 -24.31
C ALA A 429 5.15 7.23 -25.66
N VAL A 430 5.44 5.94 -25.63
CA VAL A 430 5.52 5.15 -26.85
C VAL A 430 4.12 5.17 -27.45
N VAL A 431 3.90 6.11 -28.36
CA VAL A 431 2.79 6.08 -29.29
C VAL A 431 3.07 4.91 -30.24
N ARG A 432 2.32 3.81 -30.05
CA ARG A 432 1.74 3.00 -31.15
C ARG A 432 1.07 1.76 -30.57
#